data_70eb1e8abec322bbe679c0d4fbed4eb4
#
_entry.id   70eb1e8abec322bbe679c0d4fbed4eb4
#
_cell.length_a   1.000
_cell.length_b   1.000
_cell.length_c   1.000
_cell.angle_alpha   90.00
_cell.angle_beta   90.00
_cell.angle_gamma   90.00
#
_symmetry.space_group_name_H-M   'P 1'
#
loop_
_entity.id
_entity.type
_entity.pdbx_description
1 polymer ?
#
loop_
_entity_poly.entity_id
_entity_poly.type
_entity_poly.pdbx_seq_one_letter_code
_entity_poly.pdbx_strand_id
1 'polypeptide(L)'
;MRRLSWVLLAVLLASGYSQAQVPPAAPLQIDDDGTVHVPTHAAPPSAFLSPEARAYLRDHLRPDPALLRGGSADGVPPLIAGYLNRQREVYPVERREITIGGVPAYDYLPKEGVAARNRGRVLINLHGGGFMGCWPGCAELESIPVAALGRIRVVSLDYRQGPRHVHPAASQDVAAAYRELLKTYRPENIGIYGCSAGGMLTGMSLAWFQRERLPRPGAAGVLCAGLSLEGNGFGGDSAYFSLPLGEGRAPPRTAEAGALGGAMLPYFAGASPEDPLVAPARSMEVLAGFPPTLVISSTRGFDLSAATHTHRLLVKAGVDADLHVWEGLFHGFFYNVDVPESREVFAVIVKFFDQHLGQHKGY
;
A
#
# COMPACT_ATOMS: atom_id res chain seq x y z
N MET A 1 -58.14 -28.81 -47.28
CA MET A 1 -56.69 -28.72 -47.04
C MET A 1 -56.23 -27.34 -47.46
N ARG A 2 -56.12 -26.41 -46.51
CA ARG A 2 -55.63 -25.02 -46.73
C ARG A 2 -54.31 -24.87 -45.99
N ARG A 3 -53.22 -24.63 -46.73
CA ARG A 3 -51.89 -24.30 -46.17
C ARG A 3 -51.85 -22.82 -45.85
N LEU A 4 -51.66 -22.47 -44.55
CA LEU A 4 -51.34 -21.12 -44.08
C LEU A 4 -49.84 -20.93 -44.26
N SER A 5 -49.45 -19.98 -45.08
CA SER A 5 -48.06 -19.50 -45.16
C SER A 5 -47.88 -18.38 -44.20
N TRP A 6 -46.92 -18.52 -43.24
CA TRP A 6 -46.48 -17.46 -42.37
C TRP A 6 -45.34 -16.67 -43.04
N VAL A 7 -45.62 -15.42 -43.37
CA VAL A 7 -44.61 -14.47 -43.82
C VAL A 7 -44.06 -13.77 -42.62
N LEU A 8 -42.80 -14.06 -42.24
CA LEU A 8 -42.04 -13.31 -41.24
C LEU A 8 -41.53 -12.02 -41.88
N LEU A 9 -42.10 -10.90 -41.45
CA LEU A 9 -41.65 -9.55 -41.79
C LEU A 9 -40.49 -9.17 -40.88
N ALA A 10 -39.23 -9.31 -41.32
CA ALA A 10 -38.04 -8.82 -40.64
C ALA A 10 -37.91 -7.31 -40.89
N VAL A 11 -38.26 -6.50 -39.91
CA VAL A 11 -37.98 -5.06 -39.90
C VAL A 11 -36.55 -4.85 -39.49
N LEU A 12 -35.65 -4.65 -40.44
CA LEU A 12 -34.29 -4.16 -40.22
C LEU A 12 -34.35 -2.67 -39.88
N LEU A 13 -34.28 -2.36 -38.58
CA LEU A 13 -33.97 -1.02 -38.11
C LEU A 13 -32.47 -0.78 -38.36
N ALA A 14 -32.14 -0.20 -39.49
CA ALA A 14 -30.81 0.35 -39.76
C ALA A 14 -30.63 1.63 -38.91
N SER A 15 -30.22 1.48 -37.66
CA SER A 15 -29.70 2.58 -36.86
C SER A 15 -28.36 3.00 -37.45
N GLY A 16 -28.36 4.07 -38.24
CA GLY A 16 -27.14 4.67 -38.77
C GLY A 16 -26.30 5.23 -37.63
N TYR A 17 -25.46 4.39 -37.02
CA TYR A 17 -24.34 4.89 -36.23
C TYR A 17 -23.35 5.50 -37.23
N SER A 18 -23.31 6.84 -37.29
CA SER A 18 -22.21 7.55 -37.89
C SER A 18 -20.95 7.16 -37.14
N GLN A 19 -20.17 6.23 -37.69
CA GLN A 19 -18.81 5.99 -37.21
C GLN A 19 -18.04 7.27 -37.50
N ALA A 20 -17.84 8.09 -36.46
CA ALA A 20 -16.84 9.14 -36.52
C ALA A 20 -15.52 8.44 -36.92
N GLN A 21 -15.01 8.74 -38.10
CA GLN A 21 -13.72 8.26 -38.55
C GLN A 21 -12.68 8.76 -37.56
N VAL A 22 -12.19 7.86 -36.71
CA VAL A 22 -11.02 8.13 -35.90
C VAL A 22 -9.86 8.37 -36.87
N PRO A 23 -9.23 9.53 -36.88
CA PRO A 23 -8.09 9.76 -37.75
C PRO A 23 -7.04 8.67 -37.50
N PRO A 24 -6.32 8.21 -38.57
CA PRO A 24 -5.28 7.22 -38.38
C PRO A 24 -4.30 7.71 -37.32
N ALA A 25 -4.06 6.88 -36.30
CA ALA A 25 -3.11 7.19 -35.26
C ALA A 25 -1.73 7.47 -35.91
N ALA A 26 -1.09 8.54 -35.48
CA ALA A 26 0.29 8.79 -35.89
C ALA A 26 1.15 7.56 -35.51
N PRO A 27 2.11 7.17 -36.35
CA PRO A 27 2.98 6.05 -36.03
C PRO A 27 3.65 6.29 -34.68
N LEU A 28 3.69 5.26 -33.84
CA LEU A 28 4.38 5.33 -32.53
C LEU A 28 5.87 5.54 -32.77
N GLN A 29 6.46 6.51 -32.10
CA GLN A 29 7.89 6.64 -31.99
C GLN A 29 8.37 5.70 -30.89
N ILE A 30 9.36 4.86 -31.20
CA ILE A 30 9.94 3.90 -30.27
C ILE A 30 11.44 4.10 -30.30
N ASP A 31 12.05 4.36 -29.14
CA ASP A 31 13.47 4.54 -28.99
C ASP A 31 14.22 3.20 -28.89
N ASP A 32 15.53 3.18 -29.05
CA ASP A 32 16.35 1.96 -29.04
C ASP A 32 16.29 1.20 -27.71
N ASP A 33 16.00 1.88 -26.60
CA ASP A 33 15.83 1.28 -25.27
C ASP A 33 14.42 0.72 -25.05
N GLY A 34 13.51 0.83 -26.03
CA GLY A 34 12.11 0.40 -25.96
C GLY A 34 11.18 1.46 -25.37
N THR A 35 11.63 2.69 -25.14
CA THR A 35 10.76 3.80 -24.74
C THR A 35 9.75 4.10 -25.85
N VAL A 36 8.47 4.08 -25.53
CA VAL A 36 7.37 4.38 -26.46
C VAL A 36 6.85 5.80 -26.20
N HIS A 37 6.92 6.67 -27.20
CA HIS A 37 6.32 7.99 -27.16
C HIS A 37 4.84 7.88 -27.52
N VAL A 38 3.98 7.83 -26.49
CA VAL A 38 2.53 7.73 -26.67
C VAL A 38 1.96 9.09 -27.05
N PRO A 39 1.28 9.22 -28.20
CA PRO A 39 0.58 10.46 -28.55
C PRO A 39 -0.47 10.83 -27.50
N THR A 40 -0.84 12.09 -27.44
CA THR A 40 -1.93 12.55 -26.57
C THR A 40 -3.21 11.76 -26.85
N HIS A 41 -3.72 11.05 -25.86
CA HIS A 41 -4.96 10.28 -25.94
C HIS A 41 -5.79 10.50 -24.66
N ALA A 42 -7.10 10.23 -24.75
CA ALA A 42 -7.97 10.22 -23.59
C ALA A 42 -7.86 8.84 -22.89
N ALA A 43 -7.58 8.82 -21.60
CA ALA A 43 -7.59 7.61 -20.79
C ALA A 43 -8.84 7.63 -19.88
N PRO A 44 -9.93 6.95 -20.27
CA PRO A 44 -11.14 6.91 -19.46
C PRO A 44 -10.90 6.11 -18.17
N PRO A 45 -11.69 6.35 -17.10
CA PRO A 45 -11.65 5.49 -15.94
C PRO A 45 -12.12 4.08 -16.29
N SER A 46 -11.61 3.08 -15.58
CA SER A 46 -11.99 1.68 -15.79
C SER A 46 -13.50 1.49 -15.62
N ALA A 47 -14.08 0.61 -16.44
CA ALA A 47 -15.47 0.21 -16.34
C ALA A 47 -15.77 -0.60 -15.07
N PHE A 48 -14.76 -1.19 -14.45
CA PHE A 48 -14.87 -2.02 -13.25
C PHE A 48 -14.88 -1.23 -11.92
N LEU A 49 -14.61 0.07 -11.96
CA LEU A 49 -14.73 0.92 -10.78
C LEU A 49 -16.19 1.10 -10.36
N SER A 50 -16.45 1.07 -9.05
CA SER A 50 -17.74 1.49 -8.50
C SER A 50 -18.05 2.96 -8.85
N PRO A 51 -19.30 3.41 -8.79
CA PRO A 51 -19.63 4.84 -8.92
C PRO A 51 -18.89 5.71 -7.92
N GLU A 52 -18.76 5.24 -6.68
CA GLU A 52 -18.05 5.92 -5.59
C GLU A 52 -16.55 6.01 -5.88
N ALA A 53 -15.93 4.92 -6.36
CA ALA A 53 -14.52 4.92 -6.74
C ALA A 53 -14.23 5.85 -7.92
N ARG A 54 -15.14 5.93 -8.90
CA ARG A 54 -15.02 6.89 -10.02
C ARG A 54 -15.11 8.34 -9.55
N ALA A 55 -16.03 8.63 -8.63
CA ALA A 55 -16.13 9.96 -8.04
C ALA A 55 -14.87 10.30 -7.25
N TYR A 56 -14.40 9.36 -6.43
CA TYR A 56 -13.18 9.49 -5.66
C TYR A 56 -11.94 9.72 -6.53
N LEU A 57 -11.77 8.94 -7.62
CA LEU A 57 -10.69 9.13 -8.58
C LEU A 57 -10.76 10.51 -9.25
N ARG A 58 -11.95 10.96 -9.68
CA ARG A 58 -12.13 12.29 -10.26
C ARG A 58 -11.69 13.40 -9.29
N ASP A 59 -12.11 13.29 -8.04
CA ASP A 59 -11.81 14.30 -7.02
C ASP A 59 -10.32 14.28 -6.64
N HIS A 60 -9.70 13.09 -6.64
CA HIS A 60 -8.26 12.92 -6.48
C HIS A 60 -7.46 13.56 -7.63
N LEU A 61 -7.91 13.40 -8.88
CA LEU A 61 -7.25 13.99 -10.06
C LEU A 61 -7.47 15.51 -10.19
N ARG A 62 -8.44 16.06 -9.48
CA ARG A 62 -8.78 17.49 -9.42
C ARG A 62 -8.91 17.95 -7.98
N PRO A 63 -7.85 17.81 -7.17
CA PRO A 63 -7.95 18.13 -5.76
C PRO A 63 -8.23 19.63 -5.56
N ASP A 64 -9.12 19.95 -4.63
CA ASP A 64 -9.28 21.33 -4.17
C ASP A 64 -7.98 21.78 -3.49
N PRO A 65 -7.29 22.82 -4.00
CA PRO A 65 -6.07 23.32 -3.39
C PRO A 65 -6.21 23.70 -1.91
N ALA A 66 -7.42 24.06 -1.46
CA ALA A 66 -7.67 24.38 -0.06
C ALA A 66 -7.57 23.15 0.84
N LEU A 67 -7.93 21.95 0.34
CA LEU A 67 -7.83 20.70 1.09
C LEU A 67 -6.39 20.21 1.25
N LEU A 68 -5.47 20.77 0.46
CA LEU A 68 -4.05 20.40 0.46
C LEU A 68 -3.19 21.33 1.32
N ARG A 69 -3.75 22.49 1.72
CA ARG A 69 -3.02 23.53 2.48
C ARG A 69 -3.50 23.55 3.92
N GLY A 70 -2.54 23.73 4.82
CA GLY A 70 -2.80 23.78 6.25
C GLY A 70 -2.71 22.41 6.92
N GLY A 71 -2.42 22.38 8.21
CA GLY A 71 -2.44 21.19 9.05
C GLY A 71 -3.69 21.19 9.91
N SER A 72 -4.27 20.02 10.17
CA SER A 72 -5.19 19.83 11.27
C SER A 72 -4.44 19.85 12.61
N ALA A 73 -5.18 19.85 13.72
CA ALA A 73 -4.59 19.66 15.05
C ALA A 73 -3.75 18.37 15.17
N ASP A 74 -4.06 17.36 14.33
CA ASP A 74 -3.36 16.08 14.26
C ASP A 74 -2.18 16.09 13.26
N GLY A 75 -1.78 17.26 12.75
CA GLY A 75 -0.63 17.40 11.84
C GLY A 75 -0.85 16.85 10.42
N VAL A 76 -2.09 16.51 10.04
CA VAL A 76 -2.42 15.97 8.72
C VAL A 76 -3.17 17.00 7.87
N PRO A 77 -3.03 16.97 6.52
CA PRO A 77 -3.82 17.83 5.63
C PRO A 77 -5.34 17.67 5.84
N PRO A 78 -6.16 18.70 5.61
CA PRO A 78 -7.62 18.62 5.78
C PRO A 78 -8.29 17.47 5.04
N LEU A 79 -7.77 17.10 3.84
CA LEU A 79 -8.23 15.94 3.08
C LEU A 79 -8.09 14.64 3.89
N ILE A 80 -6.92 14.42 4.46
CA ILE A 80 -6.62 13.25 5.31
C ILE A 80 -7.46 13.28 6.59
N ALA A 81 -7.61 14.45 7.21
CA ALA A 81 -8.44 14.62 8.40
C ALA A 81 -9.90 14.24 8.14
N GLY A 82 -10.42 14.50 6.95
CA GLY A 82 -11.78 14.08 6.55
C GLY A 82 -11.93 12.55 6.56
N TYR A 83 -10.98 11.83 5.97
CA TYR A 83 -10.99 10.35 5.97
C TYR A 83 -10.85 9.78 7.38
N LEU A 84 -9.98 10.38 8.19
CA LEU A 84 -9.76 9.96 9.56
C LEU A 84 -11.00 10.09 10.43
N ASN A 85 -11.68 11.23 10.35
CA ASN A 85 -12.94 11.46 11.07
C ASN A 85 -13.98 10.43 10.66
N ARG A 86 -14.09 10.15 9.36
CA ARG A 86 -15.01 9.13 8.85
C ARG A 86 -14.70 7.73 9.34
N GLN A 87 -13.42 7.34 9.38
CA GLN A 87 -13.02 6.05 9.94
C GLN A 87 -13.34 5.92 11.42
N ARG A 88 -13.11 6.99 12.22
CA ARG A 88 -13.45 7.02 13.65
C ARG A 88 -14.95 6.84 13.90
N GLU A 89 -15.81 7.35 13.00
CA GLU A 89 -17.26 7.15 13.05
C GLU A 89 -17.66 5.71 12.73
N VAL A 90 -17.08 5.13 11.67
CA VAL A 90 -17.48 3.82 11.12
C VAL A 90 -16.88 2.65 11.91
N TYR A 91 -15.66 2.83 12.42
CA TYR A 91 -14.88 1.76 13.07
C TYR A 91 -14.56 2.09 14.52
N PRO A 92 -15.42 1.71 15.48
CA PRO A 92 -15.23 2.08 16.88
C PRO A 92 -14.05 1.32 17.51
N VAL A 93 -13.02 2.04 17.87
CA VAL A 93 -11.85 1.56 18.59
C VAL A 93 -11.57 2.41 19.84
N GLU A 94 -10.89 1.82 20.81
CA GLU A 94 -10.24 2.53 21.92
C GLU A 94 -8.76 2.72 21.54
N ARG A 95 -8.28 3.96 21.58
CA ARG A 95 -6.86 4.30 21.37
C ARG A 95 -6.23 4.67 22.71
N ARG A 96 -5.07 4.11 22.99
CA ARG A 96 -4.27 4.43 24.17
C ARG A 96 -2.85 4.80 23.76
N GLU A 97 -2.28 5.82 24.38
CA GLU A 97 -0.87 6.14 24.25
C GLU A 97 -0.07 5.17 25.14
N ILE A 98 0.95 4.56 24.56
CA ILE A 98 1.84 3.62 25.25
C ILE A 98 3.29 3.86 24.84
N THR A 99 4.20 3.27 25.59
CA THR A 99 5.61 3.11 25.18
C THR A 99 5.92 1.63 25.16
N ILE A 100 6.51 1.16 24.06
CA ILE A 100 6.85 -0.24 23.87
C ILE A 100 8.29 -0.40 23.41
N GLY A 101 9.11 -1.12 24.17
CA GLY A 101 10.55 -1.21 23.90
C GLY A 101 11.27 0.13 23.89
N GLY A 102 10.75 1.14 24.61
CA GLY A 102 11.27 2.51 24.60
C GLY A 102 10.76 3.37 23.44
N VAL A 103 9.90 2.84 22.57
CA VAL A 103 9.34 3.54 21.39
C VAL A 103 7.93 4.04 21.73
N PRO A 104 7.61 5.33 21.53
CA PRO A 104 6.25 5.83 21.64
C PRO A 104 5.34 5.11 20.63
N ALA A 105 4.11 4.82 21.02
CA ALA A 105 3.18 4.08 20.18
C ALA A 105 1.73 4.36 20.56
N TYR A 106 0.83 4.04 19.66
CA TYR A 106 -0.60 3.96 19.95
C TYR A 106 -1.05 2.50 19.94
N ASP A 107 -1.84 2.13 20.94
CA ASP A 107 -2.48 0.82 21.10
C ASP A 107 -3.96 0.96 20.73
N TYR A 108 -4.39 0.27 19.69
CA TYR A 108 -5.77 0.27 19.21
C TYR A 108 -6.45 -1.03 19.59
N LEU A 109 -7.53 -0.93 20.33
CA LEU A 109 -8.38 -2.05 20.76
C LEU A 109 -9.78 -1.88 20.19
N PRO A 110 -10.37 -2.93 19.59
CA PRO A 110 -11.76 -2.86 19.11
C PRO A 110 -12.71 -2.66 20.30
N LYS A 111 -13.64 -1.69 20.21
CA LYS A 111 -14.63 -1.44 21.28
C LYS A 111 -15.53 -2.66 21.57
N GLU A 112 -15.76 -3.50 20.58
CA GLU A 112 -16.48 -4.77 20.75
C GLU A 112 -15.65 -5.86 21.46
N GLY A 113 -14.42 -5.54 21.83
CA GLY A 113 -13.46 -6.47 22.44
C GLY A 113 -12.72 -7.33 21.42
N VAL A 114 -11.52 -7.75 21.80
CA VAL A 114 -10.68 -8.64 21.00
C VAL A 114 -11.37 -10.00 20.86
N ALA A 115 -11.48 -10.51 19.62
CA ALA A 115 -12.09 -11.81 19.35
C ALA A 115 -11.34 -12.94 20.07
N ALA A 116 -12.03 -13.99 20.47
CA ALA A 116 -11.42 -15.11 21.21
C ALA A 116 -10.18 -15.68 20.52
N ARG A 117 -10.25 -15.85 19.17
CA ARG A 117 -9.11 -16.33 18.35
C ARG A 117 -7.91 -15.39 18.35
N ASN A 118 -8.11 -14.12 18.65
CA ASN A 118 -7.08 -13.06 18.59
C ASN A 118 -6.54 -12.65 19.98
N ARG A 119 -6.98 -13.26 21.08
CA ARG A 119 -6.51 -12.91 22.44
C ARG A 119 -4.99 -13.07 22.63
N GLY A 120 -4.39 -14.02 21.91
CA GLY A 120 -2.95 -14.27 21.92
C GLY A 120 -2.23 -13.69 20.70
N ARG A 121 -2.86 -12.84 19.88
CA ARG A 121 -2.33 -12.27 18.64
C ARG A 121 -2.23 -10.75 18.73
N VAL A 122 -1.29 -10.17 18.01
CA VAL A 122 -1.09 -8.72 17.91
C VAL A 122 -0.57 -8.36 16.53
N LEU A 123 -0.96 -7.20 16.03
CA LEU A 123 -0.40 -6.61 14.83
C LEU A 123 0.44 -5.38 15.17
N ILE A 124 1.60 -5.25 14.54
CA ILE A 124 2.41 -4.03 14.54
C ILE A 124 2.09 -3.29 13.26
N ASN A 125 1.64 -2.04 13.37
CA ASN A 125 1.52 -1.14 12.24
C ASN A 125 2.73 -0.20 12.18
N LEU A 126 3.25 -0.04 10.97
CA LEU A 126 4.29 0.90 10.60
C LEU A 126 3.67 1.89 9.62
N HIS A 127 3.40 3.11 10.07
CA HIS A 127 2.63 4.06 9.28
C HIS A 127 3.38 4.60 8.06
N GLY A 128 2.62 5.06 7.06
CA GLY A 128 3.16 5.79 5.91
C GLY A 128 3.66 7.19 6.24
N GLY A 129 4.01 7.96 5.20
CA GLY A 129 4.43 9.35 5.35
C GLY A 129 5.84 9.65 4.85
N GLY A 130 6.39 8.82 3.95
CA GLY A 130 7.68 9.08 3.28
C GLY A 130 8.89 9.11 4.21
N PHE A 131 8.82 8.47 5.38
CA PHE A 131 9.83 8.59 6.45
C PHE A 131 10.09 10.02 6.94
N MET A 132 9.12 10.92 6.77
CA MET A 132 9.29 12.35 7.10
C MET A 132 8.16 12.92 7.94
N GLY A 133 7.11 12.14 8.25
CA GLY A 133 5.96 12.64 9.01
C GLY A 133 4.73 11.75 8.93
N CYS A 134 3.56 12.37 9.04
CA CYS A 134 2.22 11.76 9.03
C CYS A 134 1.82 11.05 10.35
N TRP A 135 2.63 11.10 11.40
CA TRP A 135 2.22 10.69 12.73
C TRP A 135 1.35 11.80 13.38
N PRO A 136 0.25 11.49 14.07
CA PRO A 136 -0.37 10.15 14.19
C PRO A 136 -1.37 9.81 13.08
N GLY A 137 -1.65 10.71 12.15
CA GLY A 137 -2.74 10.57 11.19
C GLY A 137 -2.69 9.30 10.34
N CYS A 138 -1.54 9.01 9.70
CA CYS A 138 -1.40 7.79 8.91
C CYS A 138 -1.44 6.53 9.78
N ALA A 139 -0.92 6.59 11.00
CA ALA A 139 -1.01 5.49 11.95
C ALA A 139 -2.48 5.11 12.27
N GLU A 140 -3.33 6.12 12.47
CA GLU A 140 -4.76 5.91 12.71
C GLU A 140 -5.47 5.37 11.46
N LEU A 141 -5.24 5.97 10.28
CA LEU A 141 -5.85 5.55 9.02
C LEU A 141 -5.57 4.07 8.69
N GLU A 142 -4.40 3.59 9.06
CA GLU A 142 -3.98 2.22 8.81
C GLU A 142 -4.39 1.25 9.91
N SER A 143 -4.58 1.73 11.16
CA SER A 143 -4.81 0.87 12.32
C SER A 143 -6.28 0.73 12.69
N ILE A 144 -7.06 1.82 12.60
CA ILE A 144 -8.46 1.84 13.06
C ILE A 144 -9.31 0.77 12.35
N PRO A 145 -9.37 0.71 11.00
CA PRO A 145 -10.19 -0.28 10.31
C PRO A 145 -9.72 -1.72 10.58
N VAL A 146 -8.40 -1.94 10.62
CA VAL A 146 -7.82 -3.27 10.85
C VAL A 146 -8.14 -3.77 12.26
N ALA A 147 -8.00 -2.91 13.29
CA ALA A 147 -8.32 -3.27 14.65
C ALA A 147 -9.81 -3.58 14.83
N ALA A 148 -10.69 -2.74 14.29
CA ALA A 148 -12.13 -2.91 14.41
C ALA A 148 -12.63 -4.15 13.67
N LEU A 149 -12.36 -4.25 12.36
CA LEU A 149 -12.82 -5.35 11.50
C LEU A 149 -12.19 -6.69 11.89
N GLY A 150 -10.90 -6.70 12.19
CA GLY A 150 -10.19 -7.90 12.62
C GLY A 150 -10.53 -8.34 14.05
N ARG A 151 -11.10 -7.42 14.84
CA ARG A 151 -11.26 -7.60 16.29
C ARG A 151 -9.96 -8.10 16.93
N ILE A 152 -8.86 -7.40 16.58
CA ILE A 152 -7.48 -7.71 16.95
C ILE A 152 -6.80 -6.46 17.52
N ARG A 153 -5.87 -6.64 18.45
CA ARG A 153 -5.01 -5.57 18.94
C ARG A 153 -4.05 -5.11 17.85
N VAL A 154 -3.95 -3.79 17.62
CA VAL A 154 -2.97 -3.19 16.71
C VAL A 154 -2.13 -2.18 17.50
N VAL A 155 -0.81 -2.32 17.43
CA VAL A 155 0.15 -1.38 18.00
C VAL A 155 0.83 -0.63 16.86
N SER A 156 0.59 0.67 16.74
CA SER A 156 1.25 1.52 15.74
C SER A 156 2.40 2.29 16.37
N LEU A 157 3.58 2.25 15.74
CA LEU A 157 4.81 2.80 16.28
C LEU A 157 5.07 4.22 15.74
N ASP A 158 5.40 5.16 16.64
CA ASP A 158 6.00 6.44 16.28
C ASP A 158 7.52 6.26 16.13
N TYR A 159 7.90 5.62 15.04
CA TYR A 159 9.28 5.29 14.75
C TYR A 159 10.08 6.51 14.32
N ARG A 160 11.39 6.55 14.59
CA ARG A 160 12.29 7.65 14.23
C ARG A 160 12.40 7.83 12.73
N GLN A 161 12.18 9.07 12.27
CA GLN A 161 12.09 9.45 10.86
C GLN A 161 13.09 10.55 10.50
N GLY A 162 13.30 10.73 9.19
CA GLY A 162 14.05 11.87 8.65
C GLY A 162 13.34 13.21 8.86
N PRO A 163 14.04 14.33 8.70
CA PRO A 163 15.48 14.43 8.50
C PRO A 163 16.29 14.30 9.80
N ARG A 164 15.63 14.21 10.97
CA ARG A 164 16.31 14.16 12.30
C ARG A 164 17.05 12.85 12.52
N HIS A 165 16.56 11.78 11.91
CA HIS A 165 17.15 10.45 12.04
C HIS A 165 17.31 9.84 10.65
N VAL A 166 18.32 9.00 10.50
CA VAL A 166 18.61 8.29 9.25
C VAL A 166 18.54 6.79 9.47
N HIS A 167 18.45 6.04 8.37
CA HIS A 167 18.59 4.58 8.40
C HIS A 167 19.85 4.18 9.21
N PRO A 168 19.75 3.19 10.13
CA PRO A 168 18.65 2.24 10.35
C PRO A 168 17.74 2.56 11.54
N ALA A 169 17.63 3.82 11.97
CA ALA A 169 16.94 4.20 13.19
C ALA A 169 15.53 3.62 13.34
N ALA A 170 14.70 3.68 12.28
CA ALA A 170 13.34 3.12 12.32
C ALA A 170 13.35 1.59 12.47
N SER A 171 14.23 0.88 11.76
CA SER A 171 14.35 -0.59 11.89
C SER A 171 14.78 -1.01 13.31
N GLN A 172 15.63 -0.20 13.95
CA GLN A 172 16.02 -0.40 15.35
C GLN A 172 14.84 -0.22 16.32
N ASP A 173 14.01 0.80 16.09
CA ASP A 173 12.80 1.05 16.89
C ASP A 173 11.81 -0.10 16.76
N VAL A 174 11.56 -0.55 15.52
CA VAL A 174 10.69 -1.71 15.28
C VAL A 174 11.23 -2.96 15.95
N ALA A 175 12.54 -3.20 15.90
CA ALA A 175 13.15 -4.34 16.58
C ALA A 175 13.05 -4.24 18.11
N ALA A 176 13.16 -3.04 18.69
CA ALA A 176 12.99 -2.82 20.12
C ALA A 176 11.54 -3.12 20.56
N ALA A 177 10.56 -2.60 19.83
CA ALA A 177 9.14 -2.89 20.07
C ALA A 177 8.81 -4.38 19.89
N TYR A 178 9.37 -5.01 18.87
CA TYR A 178 9.19 -6.44 18.60
C TYR A 178 9.74 -7.31 19.75
N ARG A 179 10.94 -7.03 20.25
CA ARG A 179 11.51 -7.72 21.43
C ARG A 179 10.62 -7.60 22.66
N GLU A 180 10.00 -6.45 22.86
CA GLU A 180 9.08 -6.25 23.99
C GLU A 180 7.81 -7.10 23.83
N LEU A 181 7.24 -7.13 22.61
CA LEU A 181 6.07 -7.97 22.32
C LEU A 181 6.37 -9.47 22.45
N LEU A 182 7.58 -9.92 22.11
CA LEU A 182 7.98 -11.32 22.27
C LEU A 182 7.98 -11.80 23.74
N LYS A 183 7.98 -10.91 24.73
CA LYS A 183 7.80 -11.29 26.14
C LYS A 183 6.38 -11.77 26.45
N THR A 184 5.40 -11.38 25.62
CA THR A 184 3.97 -11.68 25.83
C THR A 184 3.38 -12.55 24.75
N TYR A 185 3.84 -12.38 23.51
CA TYR A 185 3.30 -13.07 22.33
C TYR A 185 4.33 -14.02 21.75
N ARG A 186 3.88 -15.17 21.29
CA ARG A 186 4.71 -16.07 20.47
C ARG A 186 4.96 -15.41 19.11
N PRO A 187 6.13 -15.59 18.47
CA PRO A 187 6.46 -14.92 17.22
C PRO A 187 5.44 -15.20 16.10
N GLU A 188 4.94 -16.42 15.99
CA GLU A 188 3.90 -16.79 15.01
C GLU A 188 2.55 -16.08 15.24
N ASN A 189 2.36 -15.46 16.38
CA ASN A 189 1.17 -14.68 16.73
C ASN A 189 1.34 -13.18 16.55
N ILE A 190 2.49 -12.73 16.09
CA ILE A 190 2.78 -11.33 15.79
C ILE A 190 2.78 -11.13 14.28
N GLY A 191 1.90 -10.24 13.79
CA GLY A 191 1.94 -9.76 12.42
C GLY A 191 2.56 -8.36 12.36
N ILE A 192 3.14 -8.02 11.21
CA ILE A 192 3.72 -6.70 10.96
C ILE A 192 3.28 -6.19 9.59
N TYR A 193 2.81 -4.95 9.51
CA TYR A 193 2.38 -4.36 8.24
C TYR A 193 2.51 -2.84 8.23
N GLY A 194 2.49 -2.27 7.04
CA GLY A 194 2.42 -0.83 6.84
C GLY A 194 2.18 -0.45 5.40
N CYS A 195 1.81 0.80 5.19
CA CYS A 195 1.57 1.38 3.87
C CYS A 195 2.69 2.34 3.48
N SER A 196 3.04 2.41 2.19
CA SER A 196 4.02 3.37 1.67
C SER A 196 5.39 3.22 2.36
N ALA A 197 5.93 4.26 2.99
CA ALA A 197 7.13 4.16 3.81
C ALA A 197 7.04 3.06 4.87
N GLY A 198 5.86 2.85 5.46
CA GLY A 198 5.61 1.76 6.41
C GLY A 198 5.69 0.37 5.78
N GLY A 199 5.24 0.23 4.53
CA GLY A 199 5.40 -1.01 3.77
C GLY A 199 6.86 -1.32 3.46
N MET A 200 7.65 -0.32 3.07
CA MET A 200 9.10 -0.45 2.92
C MET A 200 9.75 -0.82 4.25
N LEU A 201 9.39 -0.11 5.33
CA LEU A 201 9.93 -0.37 6.67
C LEU A 201 9.56 -1.77 7.18
N THR A 202 8.40 -2.31 6.80
CA THR A 202 8.05 -3.70 7.10
C THR A 202 9.10 -4.66 6.56
N GLY A 203 9.46 -4.55 5.29
CA GLY A 203 10.52 -5.40 4.71
C GLY A 203 11.89 -5.14 5.31
N MET A 204 12.27 -3.88 5.48
CA MET A 204 13.54 -3.50 6.13
C MET A 204 13.64 -4.06 7.56
N SER A 205 12.52 -4.05 8.30
CA SER A 205 12.48 -4.60 9.66
C SER A 205 12.62 -6.12 9.66
N LEU A 206 12.04 -6.83 8.69
CA LEU A 206 12.21 -8.28 8.56
C LEU A 206 13.66 -8.65 8.26
N ALA A 207 14.33 -7.90 7.38
CA ALA A 207 15.77 -8.06 7.12
C ALA A 207 16.60 -7.75 8.37
N TRP A 208 16.23 -6.70 9.10
CA TRP A 208 16.87 -6.34 10.37
C TRP A 208 16.70 -7.42 11.43
N PHE A 209 15.51 -8.03 11.55
CA PHE A 209 15.27 -9.12 12.49
C PHE A 209 16.17 -10.32 12.21
N GLN A 210 16.37 -10.67 10.94
CA GLN A 210 17.30 -11.75 10.57
C GLN A 210 18.74 -11.42 10.99
N ARG A 211 19.22 -10.20 10.72
CA ARG A 211 20.55 -9.74 11.17
C ARG A 211 20.70 -9.84 12.69
N GLU A 212 19.68 -9.45 13.45
CA GLU A 212 19.68 -9.48 14.92
C GLU A 212 19.31 -10.86 15.48
N ARG A 213 19.10 -11.87 14.62
CA ARG A 213 18.68 -13.23 15.00
C ARG A 213 17.40 -13.26 15.86
N LEU A 214 16.50 -12.33 15.60
CA LEU A 214 15.17 -12.36 16.21
C LEU A 214 14.30 -13.41 15.52
N PRO A 215 13.37 -14.06 16.23
CA PRO A 215 12.47 -15.01 15.64
C PRO A 215 11.59 -14.34 14.58
N ARG A 216 11.24 -15.08 13.54
CA ARG A 216 10.40 -14.61 12.44
C ARG A 216 8.96 -14.40 12.92
N PRO A 217 8.30 -13.25 12.58
CA PRO A 217 6.89 -13.06 12.86
C PRO A 217 6.00 -14.02 12.04
N GLY A 218 4.73 -14.14 12.42
CA GLY A 218 3.78 -15.05 11.78
C GLY A 218 3.37 -14.64 10.37
N ALA A 219 3.28 -13.34 10.09
CA ALA A 219 2.87 -12.81 8.80
C ALA A 219 3.33 -11.36 8.62
N ALA A 220 3.43 -10.92 7.37
CA ALA A 220 3.77 -9.53 7.02
C ALA A 220 2.83 -8.95 5.96
N GLY A 221 2.69 -7.61 5.94
CA GLY A 221 1.94 -6.87 4.92
C GLY A 221 2.75 -5.69 4.37
N VAL A 222 3.03 -5.70 3.07
CA VAL A 222 3.69 -4.62 2.33
C VAL A 222 2.63 -3.94 1.46
N LEU A 223 2.10 -2.82 1.95
CA LEU A 223 0.97 -2.14 1.32
C LEU A 223 1.45 -0.88 0.61
N CYS A 224 1.02 -0.68 -0.63
CA CYS A 224 1.39 0.47 -1.45
C CYS A 224 2.92 0.73 -1.47
N ALA A 225 3.69 -0.33 -1.58
CA ALA A 225 5.16 -0.28 -1.55
C ALA A 225 5.78 -1.49 -2.22
N GLY A 226 7.09 -1.44 -2.41
CA GLY A 226 7.94 -2.57 -2.75
C GLY A 226 9.14 -2.64 -1.82
N LEU A 227 10.00 -3.65 -2.04
CA LEU A 227 11.18 -3.92 -1.22
C LEU A 227 12.49 -3.58 -1.97
N SER A 228 12.38 -2.73 -2.99
CA SER A 228 13.51 -2.18 -3.76
C SER A 228 13.47 -0.67 -3.75
N LEU A 229 14.61 -0.03 -4.01
CA LEU A 229 14.72 1.44 -4.13
C LEU A 229 14.90 1.90 -5.58
N GLU A 230 14.77 0.99 -6.56
CA GLU A 230 14.79 1.39 -7.97
C GLU A 230 13.56 2.22 -8.33
N GLY A 231 13.67 2.94 -9.43
CA GLY A 231 12.59 3.78 -9.94
C GLY A 231 12.57 5.15 -9.29
N ASN A 232 11.42 5.56 -8.77
CA ASN A 232 11.21 6.92 -8.24
C ASN A 232 11.48 7.06 -6.72
N GLY A 233 12.35 6.23 -6.13
CA GLY A 233 12.79 6.31 -4.73
C GLY A 233 11.82 5.75 -3.69
N PHE A 234 10.59 5.45 -4.10
CA PHE A 234 9.62 4.68 -3.32
C PHE A 234 9.47 3.26 -3.84
N GLY A 235 10.45 2.85 -4.68
CA GLY A 235 10.46 1.51 -5.24
C GLY A 235 9.42 1.30 -6.31
N GLY A 236 9.20 2.27 -7.21
CA GLY A 236 8.30 2.07 -8.34
C GLY A 236 8.53 3.09 -9.45
N ASP A 237 8.31 2.65 -10.69
CA ASP A 237 8.46 3.46 -11.90
C ASP A 237 7.33 3.20 -12.91
N SER A 238 6.15 2.85 -12.43
CA SER A 238 4.96 2.66 -13.27
C SER A 238 4.71 3.90 -14.13
N ALA A 239 4.52 3.69 -15.43
CA ALA A 239 4.50 4.77 -16.44
C ALA A 239 3.34 5.76 -16.25
N TYR A 240 2.19 5.25 -15.82
CA TYR A 240 1.01 6.07 -15.53
C TYR A 240 0.63 5.86 -14.07
N PHE A 241 0.78 6.91 -13.27
CA PHE A 241 0.43 6.85 -11.86
C PHE A 241 -0.20 8.16 -11.39
N SER A 242 -0.99 8.09 -10.35
CA SER A 242 -1.46 9.24 -9.60
C SER A 242 -0.54 9.47 -8.39
N LEU A 243 -0.09 10.69 -8.22
CA LEU A 243 0.58 11.13 -7.00
C LEU A 243 -0.42 11.16 -5.84
N PRO A 244 0.01 11.22 -4.58
CA PRO A 244 -0.90 11.41 -3.44
C PRO A 244 -1.84 12.61 -3.61
N LEU A 245 -1.50 13.56 -4.47
CA LEU A 245 -2.20 14.80 -4.73
C LEU A 245 -2.30 15.05 -6.24
N GLY A 246 -3.16 14.30 -6.92
CA GLY A 246 -3.46 14.51 -8.34
C GLY A 246 -2.75 13.55 -9.29
N GLU A 247 -2.71 13.90 -10.57
CA GLU A 247 -2.11 13.09 -11.62
C GLU A 247 -0.59 13.33 -11.67
N GLY A 248 0.15 12.23 -11.58
CA GLY A 248 1.59 12.18 -11.84
C GLY A 248 1.88 11.61 -13.23
N ARG A 249 2.95 12.08 -13.82
CA ARG A 249 3.61 11.41 -14.94
C ARG A 249 4.97 10.96 -14.46
N ALA A 250 5.40 9.77 -14.85
CA ALA A 250 6.78 9.41 -14.64
C ALA A 250 7.67 10.49 -15.25
N PRO A 251 8.55 11.14 -14.48
CA PRO A 251 9.48 12.07 -15.06
C PRO A 251 10.34 11.33 -16.09
N PRO A 252 10.78 12.02 -17.16
CA PRO A 252 11.69 11.40 -18.10
C PRO A 252 12.90 10.85 -17.33
N ARG A 253 13.30 9.63 -17.63
CA ARG A 253 14.52 9.02 -17.09
C ARG A 253 15.70 9.77 -17.70
N THR A 254 16.19 10.81 -17.03
CA THR A 254 17.51 11.35 -17.32
C THR A 254 18.52 10.64 -16.43
N ALA A 255 19.73 10.39 -16.94
CA ALA A 255 20.79 9.76 -16.16
C ALA A 255 21.12 10.53 -14.85
N GLU A 256 20.66 11.78 -14.74
CA GLU A 256 20.84 12.68 -13.60
C GLU A 256 19.63 12.76 -12.68
N ALA A 257 18.45 12.33 -13.15
CA ALA A 257 17.23 12.30 -12.37
C ALA A 257 17.06 10.90 -11.78
N GLY A 258 17.79 10.61 -10.73
CA GLY A 258 17.38 9.58 -9.81
C GLY A 258 15.95 9.87 -9.33
N ALA A 259 15.30 8.87 -8.80
CA ALA A 259 13.95 8.88 -8.32
C ALA A 259 13.49 10.19 -7.69
N LEU A 260 12.32 10.70 -8.08
CA LEU A 260 11.77 11.99 -7.65
C LEU A 260 12.75 13.18 -7.77
N GLY A 261 13.49 13.26 -8.89
CA GLY A 261 14.45 14.34 -9.10
C GLY A 261 15.83 14.11 -8.46
N GLY A 262 16.24 12.86 -8.26
CA GLY A 262 17.62 12.50 -7.88
C GLY A 262 17.92 12.57 -6.38
N ALA A 263 16.97 12.95 -5.55
CA ALA A 263 17.20 12.99 -4.11
C ALA A 263 16.65 11.71 -3.44
N MET A 264 17.54 10.86 -2.92
CA MET A 264 17.12 9.89 -1.90
C MET A 264 16.43 10.65 -0.77
N LEU A 265 15.36 10.06 -0.24
CA LEU A 265 14.70 10.63 0.95
C LEU A 265 15.75 10.90 2.02
N PRO A 266 15.66 12.03 2.77
CA PRO A 266 16.63 12.38 3.81
C PRO A 266 16.89 11.27 4.83
N TYR A 267 15.90 10.41 5.05
CA TYR A 267 16.03 9.25 5.92
C TYR A 267 17.10 8.25 5.46
N PHE A 268 17.33 8.13 4.15
CA PHE A 268 18.32 7.22 3.56
C PHE A 268 19.67 7.89 3.29
N ALA A 269 19.90 9.10 3.81
CA ALA A 269 21.19 9.77 3.65
C ALA A 269 22.33 8.89 4.15
N GLY A 270 23.28 8.58 3.26
CA GLY A 270 24.43 7.72 3.55
C GLY A 270 24.15 6.20 3.52
N ALA A 271 22.91 5.78 3.26
CA ALA A 271 22.57 4.37 3.08
C ALA A 271 22.82 3.92 1.65
N SER A 272 23.23 2.67 1.45
CA SER A 272 23.40 2.07 0.12
C SER A 272 22.11 1.44 -0.36
N PRO A 273 21.62 1.73 -1.58
CA PRO A 273 20.49 1.05 -2.18
C PRO A 273 20.78 -0.42 -2.51
N GLU A 274 22.06 -0.85 -2.47
CA GLU A 274 22.47 -2.24 -2.65
C GLU A 274 22.48 -3.04 -1.35
N ASP A 275 22.35 -2.37 -0.18
CA ASP A 275 22.30 -3.03 1.11
C ASP A 275 20.92 -3.72 1.30
N PRO A 276 20.86 -5.06 1.52
CA PRO A 276 19.61 -5.76 1.78
C PRO A 276 18.87 -5.30 3.04
N LEU A 277 19.52 -4.58 3.95
CA LEU A 277 18.85 -3.97 5.09
C LEU A 277 18.08 -2.71 4.71
N VAL A 278 18.38 -2.12 3.56
CA VAL A 278 17.72 -0.97 2.96
C VAL A 278 16.72 -1.41 1.89
N ALA A 279 17.17 -2.32 1.03
CA ALA A 279 16.40 -2.85 -0.10
C ALA A 279 16.41 -4.40 -0.07
N PRO A 280 15.55 -5.05 0.71
CA PRO A 280 15.55 -6.51 0.89
C PRO A 280 15.45 -7.30 -0.42
N ALA A 281 14.84 -6.73 -1.46
CA ALA A 281 14.77 -7.33 -2.80
C ALA A 281 16.14 -7.60 -3.45
N ARG A 282 17.23 -7.04 -2.92
CA ARG A 282 18.61 -7.28 -3.36
C ARG A 282 19.17 -8.63 -2.93
N SER A 283 18.54 -9.33 -1.97
CA SER A 283 19.04 -10.61 -1.48
C SER A 283 17.93 -11.66 -1.45
N MET A 284 18.09 -12.69 -2.27
CA MET A 284 17.18 -13.86 -2.27
C MET A 284 17.26 -14.64 -0.95
N GLU A 285 18.41 -14.65 -0.29
CA GLU A 285 18.59 -15.28 1.02
C GLU A 285 17.77 -14.56 2.10
N VAL A 286 17.82 -13.22 2.11
CA VAL A 286 17.03 -12.40 3.02
C VAL A 286 15.52 -12.60 2.76
N LEU A 287 15.10 -12.59 1.50
CA LEU A 287 13.70 -12.81 1.13
C LEU A 287 13.22 -14.20 1.53
N ALA A 288 14.01 -15.25 1.38
CA ALA A 288 13.65 -16.61 1.79
C ALA A 288 13.35 -16.74 3.29
N GLY A 289 13.89 -15.84 4.12
CA GLY A 289 13.60 -15.76 5.55
C GLY A 289 12.30 -15.01 5.90
N PHE A 290 11.56 -14.49 4.93
CA PHE A 290 10.32 -13.75 5.20
C PHE A 290 9.17 -14.69 5.59
N PRO A 291 8.22 -14.23 6.44
CA PRO A 291 6.99 -14.94 6.72
C PRO A 291 6.04 -14.90 5.52
N PRO A 292 4.89 -15.59 5.56
CA PRO A 292 3.80 -15.32 4.62
C PRO A 292 3.56 -13.83 4.48
N THR A 293 3.55 -13.33 3.23
CA THR A 293 3.59 -11.89 2.95
C THR A 293 2.48 -11.47 2.01
N LEU A 294 1.63 -10.53 2.47
CA LEU A 294 0.63 -9.85 1.65
C LEU A 294 1.26 -8.63 0.98
N VAL A 295 1.05 -8.49 -0.32
CA VAL A 295 1.42 -7.29 -1.08
C VAL A 295 0.15 -6.67 -1.65
N ILE A 296 -0.05 -5.36 -1.43
CA ILE A 296 -1.20 -4.61 -1.96
C ILE A 296 -0.71 -3.42 -2.76
N SER A 297 -1.28 -3.22 -3.94
CA SER A 297 -1.04 -2.06 -4.80
C SER A 297 -2.29 -1.72 -5.62
N SER A 298 -2.17 -0.79 -6.55
CA SER A 298 -3.22 -0.36 -7.46
C SER A 298 -2.65 0.04 -8.81
N THR A 299 -3.44 -0.05 -9.88
CA THR A 299 -2.92 0.15 -11.24
C THR A 299 -2.50 1.59 -11.53
N ARG A 300 -2.96 2.57 -10.75
CA ARG A 300 -2.50 3.97 -10.81
C ARG A 300 -1.56 4.32 -9.64
N GLY A 301 -1.16 3.34 -8.83
CA GLY A 301 -0.13 3.52 -7.81
C GLY A 301 1.26 3.61 -8.43
N PHE A 302 2.07 4.59 -8.04
CA PHE A 302 3.47 4.67 -8.49
C PHE A 302 4.30 3.47 -8.01
N ASP A 303 3.85 2.82 -6.96
CA ASP A 303 4.46 1.65 -6.32
C ASP A 303 4.18 0.32 -7.05
N LEU A 304 3.29 0.30 -8.07
CA LEU A 304 2.85 -0.94 -8.71
C LEU A 304 4.00 -1.79 -9.27
N SER A 305 4.95 -1.16 -9.97
CA SER A 305 6.09 -1.89 -10.54
C SER A 305 6.96 -2.54 -9.47
N ALA A 306 7.22 -1.83 -8.36
CA ALA A 306 7.97 -2.36 -7.22
C ALA A 306 7.18 -3.43 -6.45
N ALA A 307 5.88 -3.26 -6.27
CA ALA A 307 5.01 -4.24 -5.63
C ALA A 307 4.99 -5.57 -6.42
N THR A 308 4.78 -5.50 -7.73
CA THR A 308 4.79 -6.68 -8.62
C THR A 308 6.17 -7.35 -8.68
N HIS A 309 7.24 -6.56 -8.73
CA HIS A 309 8.61 -7.06 -8.67
C HIS A 309 8.89 -7.78 -7.34
N THR A 310 8.53 -7.16 -6.23
CA THR A 310 8.66 -7.72 -4.88
C THR A 310 7.92 -9.05 -4.75
N HIS A 311 6.64 -9.09 -5.13
CA HIS A 311 5.86 -10.32 -5.08
C HIS A 311 6.52 -11.45 -5.88
N ARG A 312 6.95 -11.18 -7.13
CA ARG A 312 7.65 -12.18 -7.96
C ARG A 312 8.92 -12.70 -7.31
N LEU A 313 9.69 -11.84 -6.63
CA LEU A 313 10.90 -12.27 -5.93
C LEU A 313 10.59 -13.07 -4.67
N LEU A 314 9.56 -12.71 -3.89
CA LEU A 314 9.11 -13.48 -2.74
C LEU A 314 8.69 -14.90 -3.15
N VAL A 315 7.86 -15.03 -4.20
CA VAL A 315 7.48 -16.35 -4.75
C VAL A 315 8.70 -17.13 -5.21
N LYS A 316 9.64 -16.49 -5.91
CA LYS A 316 10.91 -17.14 -6.33
C LYS A 316 11.76 -17.59 -5.14
N ALA A 317 11.71 -16.88 -4.02
CA ALA A 317 12.39 -17.23 -2.77
C ALA A 317 11.65 -18.31 -1.95
N GLY A 318 10.52 -18.82 -2.43
CA GLY A 318 9.71 -19.84 -1.75
C GLY A 318 8.79 -19.30 -0.65
N VAL A 319 8.59 -18.00 -0.58
CA VAL A 319 7.67 -17.36 0.37
C VAL A 319 6.24 -17.54 -0.11
N ASP A 320 5.34 -17.88 0.81
CA ASP A 320 3.89 -17.85 0.60
C ASP A 320 3.46 -16.37 0.51
N ALA A 321 3.25 -15.88 -0.71
CA ALA A 321 3.04 -14.47 -0.98
C ALA A 321 1.78 -14.23 -1.82
N ASP A 322 0.89 -13.37 -1.30
CA ASP A 322 -0.31 -12.91 -1.99
C ASP A 322 -0.10 -11.51 -2.57
N LEU A 323 -0.56 -11.28 -3.80
CA LEU A 323 -0.61 -9.97 -4.43
C LEU A 323 -2.05 -9.61 -4.79
N HIS A 324 -2.51 -8.47 -4.28
CA HIS A 324 -3.78 -7.87 -4.66
C HIS A 324 -3.56 -6.48 -5.28
N VAL A 325 -4.14 -6.28 -6.47
CA VAL A 325 -4.03 -5.02 -7.22
C VAL A 325 -5.43 -4.52 -7.57
N TRP A 326 -5.77 -3.32 -7.12
CA TRP A 326 -7.06 -2.68 -7.46
C TRP A 326 -6.93 -1.85 -8.72
N GLU A 327 -7.85 -2.11 -9.67
CA GLU A 327 -7.88 -1.42 -10.95
C GLU A 327 -8.27 0.05 -10.80
N GLY A 328 -7.59 0.93 -11.53
CA GLY A 328 -7.95 2.34 -11.69
C GLY A 328 -7.78 3.22 -10.46
N LEU A 329 -7.35 2.68 -9.32
CA LEU A 329 -7.14 3.41 -8.08
C LEU A 329 -5.67 3.75 -7.87
N PHE A 330 -5.37 4.61 -6.89
CA PHE A 330 -4.09 5.28 -6.69
C PHE A 330 -3.47 4.94 -5.33
N HIS A 331 -2.27 5.42 -5.08
CA HIS A 331 -1.52 5.18 -3.85
C HIS A 331 -2.30 5.57 -2.59
N GLY A 332 -2.48 4.63 -1.65
CA GLY A 332 -3.20 4.87 -0.39
C GLY A 332 -4.71 5.06 -0.54
N PHE A 333 -5.32 4.67 -1.67
CA PHE A 333 -6.73 4.87 -1.95
C PHE A 333 -7.67 4.35 -0.87
N PHE A 334 -7.29 3.32 -0.14
CA PHE A 334 -8.13 2.67 0.87
C PHE A 334 -8.32 3.49 2.15
N TYR A 335 -7.72 4.67 2.27
CA TYR A 335 -7.98 5.56 3.40
C TYR A 335 -9.42 6.12 3.40
N ASN A 336 -10.05 6.25 2.23
CA ASN A 336 -11.45 6.65 2.13
C ASN A 336 -12.39 5.43 2.22
N VAL A 337 -12.92 5.17 3.43
CA VAL A 337 -13.76 4.00 3.71
C VAL A 337 -15.20 4.11 3.20
N ASP A 338 -15.60 5.23 2.62
CA ASP A 338 -16.89 5.33 1.92
C ASP A 338 -16.86 4.68 0.53
N VAL A 339 -15.67 4.39 0.00
CA VAL A 339 -15.47 3.66 -1.25
C VAL A 339 -15.53 2.15 -1.00
N PRO A 340 -16.35 1.37 -1.74
CA PRO A 340 -16.44 -0.08 -1.57
C PRO A 340 -15.10 -0.79 -1.70
N GLU A 341 -14.29 -0.45 -2.70
CA GLU A 341 -12.98 -1.03 -2.96
C GLU A 341 -12.02 -0.81 -1.78
N SER A 342 -12.13 0.32 -1.08
CA SER A 342 -11.33 0.60 0.12
C SER A 342 -11.68 -0.35 1.27
N ARG A 343 -12.97 -0.65 1.44
CA ARG A 343 -13.43 -1.63 2.45
C ARG A 343 -12.97 -3.05 2.12
N GLU A 344 -12.92 -3.38 0.84
CA GLU A 344 -12.38 -4.67 0.37
C GLU A 344 -10.92 -4.84 0.76
N VAL A 345 -10.09 -3.79 0.64
CA VAL A 345 -8.68 -3.83 1.06
C VAL A 345 -8.57 -4.22 2.52
N PHE A 346 -9.31 -3.58 3.42
CA PHE A 346 -9.26 -3.90 4.84
C PHE A 346 -9.76 -5.30 5.14
N ALA A 347 -10.78 -5.79 4.42
CA ALA A 347 -11.24 -7.17 4.54
C ALA A 347 -10.16 -8.18 4.09
N VAL A 348 -9.43 -7.89 3.02
CA VAL A 348 -8.29 -8.71 2.56
C VAL A 348 -7.18 -8.73 3.61
N ILE A 349 -6.80 -7.57 4.17
CA ILE A 349 -5.76 -7.49 5.21
C ILE A 349 -6.15 -8.35 6.42
N VAL A 350 -7.37 -8.16 6.93
CA VAL A 350 -7.86 -8.91 8.09
C VAL A 350 -7.89 -10.42 7.82
N LYS A 351 -8.42 -10.82 6.67
CA LYS A 351 -8.49 -12.23 6.27
C LYS A 351 -7.11 -12.86 6.18
N PHE A 352 -6.15 -12.16 5.58
CA PHE A 352 -4.78 -12.65 5.45
C PHE A 352 -4.12 -12.90 6.82
N PHE A 353 -4.18 -11.94 7.73
CA PHE A 353 -3.63 -12.13 9.08
C PHE A 353 -4.38 -13.20 9.88
N ASP A 354 -5.69 -13.31 9.72
CA ASP A 354 -6.47 -14.40 10.35
C ASP A 354 -5.99 -15.79 9.89
N GLN A 355 -5.66 -15.93 8.61
CA GLN A 355 -5.22 -17.19 8.01
C GLN A 355 -3.80 -17.59 8.41
N HIS A 356 -2.89 -16.61 8.58
CA HIS A 356 -1.46 -16.90 8.73
C HIS A 356 -0.95 -16.78 10.16
N LEU A 357 -1.64 -16.04 11.05
CA LEU A 357 -1.22 -15.95 12.45
C LEU A 357 -1.55 -17.21 13.24
N GLY A 358 -0.59 -17.67 14.05
CA GLY A 358 -0.74 -18.82 14.94
C GLY A 358 -0.62 -20.17 14.24
N GLN A 359 -0.20 -20.20 12.97
CA GLN A 359 0.07 -21.44 12.27
C GLN A 359 1.52 -21.88 12.53
N HIS A 360 1.70 -22.96 13.27
CA HIS A 360 2.94 -23.72 13.28
C HIS A 360 3.03 -24.49 11.95
N LYS A 361 3.64 -23.91 10.93
CA LYS A 361 4.24 -24.71 9.85
C LYS A 361 5.57 -25.21 10.40
N GLY A 362 5.62 -26.45 10.92
CA GLY A 362 6.87 -27.14 11.22
C GLY A 362 7.69 -27.19 9.92
N TYR A 363 8.88 -26.65 9.96
CA TYR A 363 9.92 -26.80 8.94
C TYR A 363 10.87 -27.88 9.40
#